data_3e9e59a329d2f121c722ffbde64c56ae
#
_entry.id   3e9e59a329d2f121c722ffbde64c56ae
#
_cell.length_a   1.000
_cell.length_b   1.000
_cell.length_c   1.000
_cell.angle_alpha   90.00
_cell.angle_beta   90.00
_cell.angle_gamma   90.00
#
_symmetry.space_group_name_H-M   'P 1'
#
loop_
_entity.id
_entity.type
_entity.pdbx_description
1 polymer ?
#
loop_
_entity_poly.entity_id
_entity_poly.type
_entity_poly.pdbx_seq_one_letter_code
_entity_poly.pdbx_strand_id
1 'polypeptide(L)'
;MSSSLSEAAPAFIEMAHRIVWASAATVDAQGRPWTRVLHPIWLWDGERLTGWIATGPTPTKQAHLAAHPYVSLTYWDPSHDTASAQCRASLHTDDETRTELWDRFRSAPAPVGYDPAIIPGWDGPLSPGFAALRLDPWRLHVQPAAVLLEGKNDKVMVWREAVSR
;
A
#
# COMPACT_ATOMS: atom_id res chain seq x y z
N MET A 1 -7.69 18.30 12.56
CA MET A 1 -6.64 18.06 13.56
C MET A 1 -5.70 16.99 13.01
N SER A 2 -4.39 17.04 13.36
CA SER A 2 -3.45 16.00 12.95
C SER A 2 -3.53 14.84 13.95
N SER A 3 -3.72 13.62 13.46
CA SER A 3 -3.69 12.40 14.28
C SER A 3 -2.24 11.95 14.49
N SER A 4 -1.96 11.22 15.57
CA SER A 4 -0.71 10.49 15.71
C SER A 4 -0.66 9.28 14.77
N LEU A 5 0.54 8.75 14.51
CA LEU A 5 0.66 7.52 13.72
C LEU A 5 0.00 6.33 14.44
N SER A 6 0.14 6.26 15.77
CA SER A 6 -0.46 5.20 16.58
C SER A 6 -1.99 5.19 16.56
N GLU A 7 -2.64 6.32 16.27
CA GLU A 7 -4.09 6.40 16.06
C GLU A 7 -4.47 6.10 14.60
N ALA A 8 -3.75 6.68 13.65
CA ALA A 8 -4.10 6.59 12.24
C ALA A 8 -3.77 5.22 11.62
N ALA A 9 -2.65 4.58 12.02
CA ALA A 9 -2.21 3.33 11.40
C ALA A 9 -3.19 2.16 11.61
N PRO A 10 -3.71 1.88 12.83
CA PRO A 10 -4.70 0.82 13.01
C PRO A 10 -5.99 1.07 12.23
N ALA A 11 -6.52 2.30 12.26
CA ALA A 11 -7.73 2.66 11.52
C ALA A 11 -7.53 2.56 9.99
N PHE A 12 -6.35 2.95 9.50
CA PHE A 12 -5.98 2.80 8.09
C PHE A 12 -5.90 1.32 7.69
N ILE A 13 -5.24 0.48 8.50
CA ILE A 13 -5.11 -0.96 8.22
C ILE A 13 -6.47 -1.63 8.18
N GLU A 14 -7.33 -1.37 9.17
CA GLU A 14 -8.67 -1.95 9.23
C GLU A 14 -9.44 -1.68 7.94
N MET A 15 -9.48 -0.42 7.50
CA MET A 15 -10.17 -0.02 6.27
C MET A 15 -9.49 -0.59 5.03
N ALA A 16 -8.16 -0.49 4.91
CA ALA A 16 -7.39 -0.96 3.76
C ALA A 16 -7.50 -2.48 3.58
N HIS A 17 -7.40 -3.25 4.67
CA HIS A 17 -7.49 -4.71 4.62
C HIS A 17 -8.91 -5.21 4.35
N ARG A 18 -9.94 -4.46 4.76
CA ARG A 18 -11.33 -4.77 4.45
C ARG A 18 -11.65 -4.52 2.98
N ILE A 19 -11.15 -3.41 2.40
CA ILE A 19 -11.35 -3.05 1.00
C ILE A 19 -10.43 -3.86 0.07
N VAL A 20 -9.24 -4.20 0.50
CA VAL A 20 -8.22 -5.02 -0.16
C VAL A 20 -7.55 -4.32 -1.34
N TRP A 21 -8.31 -3.93 -2.35
CA TRP A 21 -7.81 -3.40 -3.62
C TRP A 21 -7.63 -1.89 -3.57
N ALA A 22 -6.41 -1.44 -3.89
CA ALA A 22 -6.09 -0.02 -3.98
C ALA A 22 -5.83 0.42 -5.41
N SER A 23 -6.34 1.59 -5.77
CA SER A 23 -5.84 2.33 -6.93
C SER A 23 -4.50 2.94 -6.57
N ALA A 24 -3.44 2.53 -7.26
CA ALA A 24 -2.06 2.96 -6.98
C ALA A 24 -1.50 3.78 -8.14
N ALA A 25 -0.98 4.96 -7.83
CA ALA A 25 -0.38 5.87 -8.80
C ALA A 25 1.14 5.95 -8.63
N THR A 26 1.85 5.89 -9.75
CA THR A 26 3.27 6.25 -9.88
C THR A 26 3.41 7.35 -10.91
N VAL A 27 4.58 7.98 -10.99
CA VAL A 27 4.84 9.09 -11.90
C VAL A 27 6.02 8.73 -12.81
N ASP A 28 5.88 8.96 -14.11
CA ASP A 28 6.98 8.75 -15.07
C ASP A 28 8.01 9.90 -15.03
N ALA A 29 9.11 9.74 -15.77
CA ALA A 29 10.19 10.74 -15.82
C ALA A 29 9.74 12.11 -16.35
N GLN A 30 8.59 12.20 -17.04
CA GLN A 30 8.01 13.44 -17.53
C GLN A 30 6.97 14.05 -16.56
N GLY A 31 6.81 13.48 -15.36
CA GLY A 31 5.85 13.97 -14.36
C GLY A 31 4.39 13.52 -14.61
N ARG A 32 4.16 12.56 -15.51
CA ARG A 32 2.80 12.09 -15.83
C ARG A 32 2.40 10.96 -14.89
N PRO A 33 1.23 11.04 -14.23
CA PRO A 33 0.75 9.99 -13.33
C PRO A 33 0.20 8.79 -14.11
N TRP A 34 0.49 7.60 -13.61
CA TRP A 34 -0.01 6.31 -14.11
C TRP A 34 -0.67 5.55 -12.99
N THR A 35 -1.89 5.09 -13.19
CA THR A 35 -2.65 4.34 -12.18
C THR A 35 -2.83 2.87 -12.57
N ARG A 36 -2.90 2.00 -11.55
CA ARG A 36 -3.28 0.58 -11.66
C ARG A 36 -3.86 0.12 -10.35
N VAL A 37 -4.58 -1.00 -10.39
CA VAL A 37 -5.08 -1.63 -9.16
C VAL A 37 -4.03 -2.58 -8.63
N LEU A 38 -3.74 -2.49 -7.34
CA LEU A 38 -2.79 -3.34 -6.61
C LEU A 38 -3.40 -3.83 -5.30
N HIS A 39 -2.79 -4.87 -4.73
CA HIS A 39 -3.22 -5.52 -3.50
C HIS A 39 -2.12 -5.41 -2.43
N PRO A 40 -2.08 -4.34 -1.65
CA PRO A 40 -1.11 -4.19 -0.56
C PRO A 40 -1.52 -4.99 0.68
N ILE A 41 -0.51 -5.49 1.41
CA ILE A 41 -0.63 -5.91 2.80
C ILE A 41 0.10 -4.91 3.70
N TRP A 42 -0.51 -4.51 4.81
CA TRP A 42 0.03 -3.52 5.74
C TRP A 42 0.38 -4.15 7.08
N LEU A 43 1.50 -3.72 7.65
CA LEU A 43 2.05 -4.24 8.90
C LEU A 43 2.30 -3.08 9.84
N TRP A 44 1.83 -3.23 11.07
CA TRP A 44 2.04 -2.29 12.17
C TRP A 44 2.74 -3.00 13.33
N ASP A 45 3.90 -2.53 13.73
CA ASP A 45 4.70 -3.11 14.83
C ASP A 45 4.57 -2.33 16.15
N GLY A 46 3.73 -1.29 16.19
CA GLY A 46 3.57 -0.38 17.32
C GLY A 46 4.28 0.96 17.14
N GLU A 47 5.24 1.05 16.21
CA GLU A 47 6.02 2.25 15.95
C GLU A 47 6.06 2.63 14.46
N ARG A 48 6.08 1.63 13.60
CA ARG A 48 6.20 1.80 12.15
C ARG A 48 5.09 1.09 11.39
N LEU A 49 4.53 1.80 10.43
CA LEU A 49 3.64 1.22 9.41
C LEU A 49 4.44 0.94 8.14
N THR A 50 4.38 -0.29 7.66
CA THR A 50 5.02 -0.70 6.40
C THR A 50 4.00 -1.41 5.52
N GLY A 51 3.93 -1.05 4.25
CA GLY A 51 3.13 -1.76 3.25
C GLY A 51 4.00 -2.61 2.34
N TRP A 52 3.43 -3.70 1.84
CA TRP A 52 4.07 -4.58 0.87
C TRP A 52 3.11 -4.98 -0.23
N ILE A 53 3.62 -5.07 -1.44
CA ILE A 53 2.87 -5.52 -2.61
C ILE A 53 3.67 -6.60 -3.33
N ALA A 54 3.05 -7.76 -3.56
CA ALA A 54 3.54 -8.75 -4.49
C ALA A 54 3.29 -8.25 -5.93
N THR A 55 4.33 -8.14 -6.74
CA THR A 55 4.25 -7.50 -8.06
C THR A 55 5.31 -8.00 -9.03
N GLY A 56 5.08 -7.82 -10.33
CA GLY A 56 6.11 -8.06 -11.35
C GLY A 56 7.09 -6.89 -11.46
N PRO A 57 8.40 -7.16 -11.62
CA PRO A 57 9.44 -6.14 -11.81
C PRO A 57 9.47 -5.63 -13.26
N THR A 58 8.34 -5.06 -13.74
CA THR A 58 8.25 -4.58 -15.12
C THR A 58 9.17 -3.40 -15.39
N PRO A 59 9.71 -3.24 -16.62
CA PRO A 59 10.56 -2.11 -16.99
C PRO A 59 9.91 -0.75 -16.69
N THR A 60 8.61 -0.61 -16.97
CA THR A 60 7.84 0.61 -16.67
C THR A 60 7.86 0.95 -15.18
N LYS A 61 7.60 -0.04 -14.31
CA LYS A 61 7.61 0.18 -12.86
C LYS A 61 9.00 0.57 -12.35
N GLN A 62 10.02 -0.12 -12.84
CA GLN A 62 11.42 0.20 -12.48
C GLN A 62 11.80 1.61 -12.93
N ALA A 63 11.44 2.02 -14.15
CA ALA A 63 11.72 3.36 -14.66
C ALA A 63 11.00 4.46 -13.86
N HIS A 64 9.72 4.24 -13.50
CA HIS A 64 8.97 5.19 -12.68
C HIS A 64 9.59 5.36 -11.29
N LEU A 65 9.90 4.25 -10.61
CA LEU A 65 10.48 4.29 -9.27
C LEU A 65 11.91 4.84 -9.26
N ALA A 66 12.68 4.64 -10.33
CA ALA A 66 14.00 5.24 -10.48
C ALA A 66 13.92 6.76 -10.66
N ALA A 67 12.92 7.25 -11.40
CA ALA A 67 12.72 8.69 -11.61
C ALA A 67 12.07 9.35 -10.37
N HIS A 68 11.04 8.71 -9.81
CA HIS A 68 10.24 9.20 -8.68
C HIS A 68 9.88 8.04 -7.74
N PRO A 69 10.61 7.86 -6.62
CA PRO A 69 10.41 6.73 -5.71
C PRO A 69 9.18 6.92 -4.80
N TYR A 70 8.07 7.34 -5.40
CA TYR A 70 6.85 7.62 -4.67
C TYR A 70 5.65 6.89 -5.28
N VAL A 71 4.77 6.40 -4.40
CA VAL A 71 3.50 5.77 -4.77
C VAL A 71 2.40 6.40 -3.94
N SER A 72 1.31 6.79 -4.59
CA SER A 72 0.07 7.18 -3.91
C SER A 72 -0.97 6.07 -4.07
N LEU A 73 -1.57 5.65 -2.96
CA LEU A 73 -2.61 4.63 -2.95
C LEU A 73 -3.92 5.21 -2.43
N THR A 74 -5.03 4.77 -3.03
CA THR A 74 -6.38 5.12 -2.57
C THR A 74 -7.23 3.86 -2.55
N TYR A 75 -7.89 3.63 -1.42
CA TYR A 75 -8.93 2.63 -1.19
C TYR A 75 -10.28 3.34 -1.20
N TRP A 76 -11.26 2.70 -1.79
CA TRP A 76 -12.65 3.14 -1.77
C TRP A 76 -13.56 1.92 -1.90
N ASP A 77 -14.67 1.91 -1.21
CA ASP A 77 -15.71 0.92 -1.37
C ASP A 77 -17.11 1.56 -1.56
N PRO A 78 -18.11 0.77 -1.96
CA PRO A 78 -19.47 1.27 -2.19
C PRO A 78 -20.18 1.84 -0.95
N SER A 79 -19.66 1.60 0.27
CA SER A 79 -20.15 2.27 1.48
C SER A 79 -19.67 3.71 1.61
N HIS A 80 -18.76 4.15 0.72
CA HIS A 80 -18.08 5.46 0.70
C HIS A 80 -16.99 5.63 1.77
N ASP A 81 -16.53 4.56 2.39
CA ASP A 81 -15.28 4.61 3.14
C ASP A 81 -14.10 4.85 2.21
N THR A 82 -13.20 5.73 2.61
CA THR A 82 -12.00 6.08 1.83
C THR A 82 -10.78 6.10 2.73
N ALA A 83 -9.72 5.45 2.28
CA ALA A 83 -8.40 5.55 2.89
C ALA A 83 -7.33 5.82 1.84
N SER A 84 -6.34 6.62 2.15
CA SER A 84 -5.19 6.82 1.25
C SER A 84 -3.87 6.87 1.99
N ALA A 85 -2.82 6.43 1.30
CA ALA A 85 -1.45 6.50 1.75
C ALA A 85 -0.56 7.07 0.65
N GLN A 86 0.28 8.04 0.99
CA GLN A 86 1.37 8.50 0.16
C GLN A 86 2.67 7.96 0.73
N CYS A 87 3.42 7.22 -0.09
CA CYS A 87 4.55 6.42 0.36
C CYS A 87 5.82 6.73 -0.43
N ARG A 88 6.96 6.60 0.23
CA ARG A 88 8.21 6.24 -0.47
C ARG A 88 8.11 4.77 -0.83
N ALA A 89 8.63 4.38 -1.98
CA ALA A 89 8.54 3.01 -2.46
C ALA A 89 9.90 2.50 -2.93
N SER A 90 10.18 1.23 -2.65
CA SER A 90 11.38 0.54 -3.11
C SER A 90 11.04 -0.87 -3.60
N LEU A 91 11.61 -1.23 -4.77
CA LEU A 91 11.42 -2.55 -5.37
C LEU A 91 12.56 -3.47 -4.92
N HIS A 92 12.22 -4.61 -4.35
CA HIS A 92 13.14 -5.62 -3.85
C HIS A 92 13.05 -6.88 -4.71
N THR A 93 14.22 -7.36 -5.15
CA THR A 93 14.38 -8.58 -5.95
C THR A 93 15.32 -9.59 -5.31
N ASP A 94 15.78 -9.32 -4.10
CA ASP A 94 16.58 -10.26 -3.31
C ASP A 94 15.72 -11.43 -2.82
N ASP A 95 16.36 -12.59 -2.67
CA ASP A 95 15.68 -13.86 -2.40
C ASP A 95 15.01 -13.88 -1.03
N GLU A 96 15.61 -13.26 -0.01
CA GLU A 96 15.10 -13.20 1.35
C GLU A 96 13.78 -12.43 1.41
N THR A 97 13.78 -11.17 0.95
CA THR A 97 12.60 -10.31 0.96
C THR A 97 11.45 -10.90 0.13
N ARG A 98 11.75 -11.50 -1.03
CA ARG A 98 10.75 -12.14 -1.88
C ARG A 98 10.13 -13.35 -1.20
N THR A 99 10.93 -14.19 -0.55
CA THR A 99 10.45 -15.38 0.17
C THR A 99 9.58 -14.98 1.37
N GLU A 100 10.02 -14.01 2.16
CA GLU A 100 9.23 -13.50 3.28
C GLU A 100 7.87 -12.96 2.83
N LEU A 101 7.83 -12.18 1.75
CA LEU A 101 6.57 -11.63 1.25
C LEU A 101 5.64 -12.71 0.71
N TRP A 102 6.20 -13.69 0.00
CA TRP A 102 5.45 -14.85 -0.52
C TRP A 102 4.74 -15.59 0.61
N ASP A 103 5.50 -15.95 1.66
CA ASP A 103 4.97 -16.68 2.81
C ASP A 103 3.97 -15.84 3.61
N ARG A 104 4.19 -14.54 3.67
CA ARG A 104 3.28 -13.61 4.33
C ARG A 104 1.90 -13.58 3.66
N PHE A 105 1.83 -13.49 2.34
CA PHE A 105 0.55 -13.55 1.64
C PHE A 105 -0.15 -14.90 1.80
N ARG A 106 0.60 -16.00 1.79
CA ARG A 106 0.05 -17.34 1.98
C ARG A 106 -0.49 -17.57 3.40
N SER A 107 0.12 -16.96 4.39
CA SER A 107 -0.25 -17.15 5.81
C SER A 107 -1.24 -16.10 6.32
N ALA A 108 -1.41 -14.98 5.63
CA ALA A 108 -2.33 -13.95 6.03
C ALA A 108 -3.79 -14.44 5.95
N PRO A 109 -4.68 -13.97 6.85
CA PRO A 109 -6.09 -14.32 6.78
C PRO A 109 -6.78 -13.65 5.58
N ALA A 110 -7.85 -14.28 5.10
CA ALA A 110 -8.75 -13.64 4.13
C ALA A 110 -9.38 -12.37 4.75
N PRO A 111 -9.68 -11.32 3.93
CA PRO A 111 -9.60 -11.27 2.47
C PRO A 111 -8.22 -10.86 1.91
N VAL A 112 -7.24 -10.53 2.76
CA VAL A 112 -5.92 -10.02 2.33
C VAL A 112 -5.01 -11.16 1.87
N GLY A 113 -5.02 -12.29 2.59
CA GLY A 113 -4.19 -13.45 2.24
C GLY A 113 -4.66 -14.17 1.00
N TYR A 114 -3.70 -14.61 0.18
CA TYR A 114 -3.91 -15.47 -0.98
C TYR A 114 -2.63 -16.24 -1.31
N ASP A 115 -2.73 -17.30 -2.09
CA ASP A 115 -1.55 -17.99 -2.59
C ASP A 115 -1.04 -17.29 -3.85
N PRO A 116 0.15 -16.65 -3.84
CA PRO A 116 0.68 -15.98 -5.02
C PRO A 116 0.87 -16.90 -6.24
N ALA A 117 0.98 -18.20 -6.04
CA ALA A 117 1.10 -19.18 -7.12
C ALA A 117 -0.13 -19.23 -8.06
N ILE A 118 -1.25 -18.62 -7.70
CA ILE A 118 -2.40 -18.47 -8.62
C ILE A 118 -2.12 -17.50 -9.77
N ILE A 119 -1.08 -16.69 -9.66
CA ILE A 119 -0.70 -15.74 -10.71
C ILE A 119 0.17 -16.46 -11.75
N PRO A 120 -0.22 -16.50 -13.02
CA PRO A 120 0.57 -17.15 -14.05
C PRO A 120 2.01 -16.60 -14.12
N GLY A 121 2.99 -17.50 -14.11
CA GLY A 121 4.41 -17.17 -14.12
C GLY A 121 5.01 -16.87 -12.74
N TRP A 122 4.23 -17.06 -11.67
CA TRP A 122 4.71 -17.01 -10.28
C TRP A 122 4.72 -18.44 -9.69
N ASP A 123 5.66 -19.26 -10.13
CA ASP A 123 5.77 -20.66 -9.71
C ASP A 123 6.36 -20.83 -8.30
N GLY A 124 6.87 -19.73 -7.74
CA GLY A 124 7.47 -19.66 -6.40
C GLY A 124 8.05 -18.27 -6.12
N PRO A 125 8.53 -18.03 -4.89
CA PRO A 125 9.04 -16.72 -4.49
C PRO A 125 10.24 -16.26 -5.31
N LEU A 126 11.01 -17.19 -5.86
CA LEU A 126 12.20 -16.89 -6.67
C LEU A 126 11.92 -16.79 -8.17
N SER A 127 10.66 -16.86 -8.59
CA SER A 127 10.29 -16.67 -9.99
C SER A 127 10.74 -15.32 -10.52
N PRO A 128 11.30 -15.23 -11.75
CA PRO A 128 11.74 -13.97 -12.33
C PRO A 128 10.63 -12.91 -12.46
N GLY A 129 9.38 -13.37 -12.58
CA GLY A 129 8.20 -12.51 -12.64
C GLY A 129 7.70 -11.98 -11.29
N PHE A 130 8.32 -12.37 -10.17
CA PHE A 130 7.92 -11.98 -8.82
C PHE A 130 8.92 -11.04 -8.17
N ALA A 131 8.43 -9.95 -7.60
CA ALA A 131 9.20 -9.00 -6.80
C ALA A 131 8.37 -8.45 -5.65
N ALA A 132 9.03 -7.92 -4.64
CA ALA A 132 8.42 -7.29 -3.49
C ALA A 132 8.53 -5.76 -3.60
N LEU A 133 7.40 -5.06 -3.62
CA LEU A 133 7.38 -3.60 -3.55
C LEU A 133 7.09 -3.18 -2.12
N ARG A 134 8.06 -2.53 -1.48
CA ARG A 134 7.92 -1.95 -0.15
C ARG A 134 7.36 -0.54 -0.22
N LEU A 135 6.51 -0.21 0.74
CA LEU A 135 5.86 1.08 0.90
C LEU A 135 6.12 1.61 2.31
N ASP A 136 6.79 2.74 2.40
CA ASP A 136 7.01 3.47 3.66
C ASP A 136 6.17 4.76 3.61
N PRO A 137 5.00 4.79 4.30
CA PRO A 137 4.12 5.94 4.23
C PRO A 137 4.71 7.16 4.94
N TRP A 138 4.55 8.31 4.33
CA TRP A 138 4.84 9.62 4.93
C TRP A 138 3.57 10.45 5.15
N ARG A 139 2.42 9.97 4.64
CA ARG A 139 1.11 10.55 4.91
C ARG A 139 0.03 9.47 4.84
N LEU A 140 -0.88 9.50 5.80
CA LEU A 140 -2.11 8.72 5.81
C LEU A 140 -3.31 9.66 5.89
N HIS A 141 -4.41 9.25 5.25
CA HIS A 141 -5.72 9.88 5.36
C HIS A 141 -6.77 8.77 5.45
N VAL A 142 -7.59 8.81 6.49
CA VAL A 142 -8.70 7.87 6.72
C VAL A 142 -9.98 8.68 6.82
N GLN A 143 -10.93 8.39 5.99
CA GLN A 143 -12.21 9.09 5.91
C GLN A 143 -13.35 8.08 5.90
N PRO A 144 -13.96 7.80 7.06
CA PRO A 144 -15.17 6.99 7.14
C PRO A 144 -16.34 7.61 6.35
N ALA A 145 -17.23 6.78 5.86
CA ALA A 145 -18.42 7.19 5.09
C ALA A 145 -19.27 8.25 5.81
N ALA A 146 -19.33 8.22 7.13
CA ALA A 146 -20.05 9.20 7.95
C ALA A 146 -19.56 10.66 7.74
N VAL A 147 -18.33 10.85 7.28
CA VAL A 147 -17.81 12.18 6.91
C VAL A 147 -18.57 12.72 5.71
N LEU A 148 -18.72 11.91 4.67
CA LEU A 148 -19.41 12.31 3.45
C LEU A 148 -20.93 12.33 3.62
N LEU A 149 -21.51 11.30 4.25
CA LEU A 149 -22.94 11.06 4.31
C LEU A 149 -23.63 11.83 5.43
N GLU A 150 -22.92 12.14 6.52
CA GLU A 150 -23.48 12.72 7.75
C GLU A 150 -22.77 14.02 8.17
N GLY A 151 -21.75 14.47 7.43
CA GLY A 151 -20.98 15.68 7.74
C GLY A 151 -20.09 15.56 9.00
N LYS A 152 -19.78 14.35 9.45
CA LYS A 152 -18.96 14.09 10.66
C LYS A 152 -17.47 14.30 10.42
N ASN A 153 -17.06 15.54 10.17
CA ASN A 153 -15.69 15.89 9.84
C ASN A 153 -14.67 15.61 10.96
N ASP A 154 -15.13 15.47 12.20
CA ASP A 154 -14.34 15.05 13.36
C ASP A 154 -13.82 13.61 13.26
N LYS A 155 -14.39 12.80 12.39
CA LYS A 155 -13.99 11.40 12.15
C LYS A 155 -12.84 11.26 11.15
N VAL A 156 -12.44 12.33 10.46
CA VAL A 156 -11.30 12.31 9.55
C VAL A 156 -10.00 12.16 10.37
N MET A 157 -9.18 11.19 10.00
CA MET A 157 -7.83 11.06 10.54
C MET A 157 -6.80 11.40 9.48
N VAL A 158 -5.88 12.28 9.82
CA VAL A 158 -4.75 12.65 8.95
C VAL A 158 -3.47 12.58 9.76
N TRP A 159 -2.56 11.74 9.32
CA TRP A 159 -1.19 11.70 9.82
C TRP A 159 -0.21 12.13 8.74
N ARG A 160 0.85 12.81 9.15
CA ARG A 160 2.01 13.13 8.31
C ARG A 160 3.27 12.92 9.11
N GLU A 161 4.28 12.36 8.44
CA GLU A 161 5.64 12.28 8.99
C GLU A 161 6.17 13.69 9.27
N ALA A 162 6.82 13.85 10.41
CA ALA A 162 7.48 15.12 10.74
C ALA A 162 8.64 15.35 9.75
N VAL A 163 8.65 16.51 9.11
CA VAL A 163 9.77 16.90 8.26
C VAL A 163 10.93 17.27 9.18
N SER A 164 12.00 16.46 9.19
CA SER A 164 13.26 16.83 9.82
C SER A 164 13.79 18.08 9.12
N ARG A 165 13.89 19.17 9.88
CA ARG A 165 14.51 20.43 9.40
C ARG A 165 16.01 20.29 9.39
#